data_2702f908950e42db1fcbeb12bc2a1020
#
_entry.id   2702f908950e42db1fcbeb12bc2a1020
#
_cell.length_a   1.000
_cell.length_b   1.000
_cell.length_c   1.000
_cell.angle_alpha   90.00
_cell.angle_beta   90.00
_cell.angle_gamma   90.00
#
_symmetry.space_group_name_H-M   'P 1'
#
loop_
_entity.id
_entity.type
_entity.pdbx_description
1 polymer ?
#
loop_
_entity_poly.entity_id
_entity_poly.type
_entity_poly.pdbx_seq_one_letter_code
_entity_poly.pdbx_strand_id
1 'polypeptide(L)'
;MVVVCLLGMPIVRRPAVEPLELIGRLAIWVTVVLVSVVVHELGHALLARRFGAEVTMELWALGGLTTWQPVSRPITPTRRAAIAAAGSALGLVVGGAVYPLWKMAGPPVGSVSLALGWIVWVNLGWGLINWLPIRLLDGGHIFRGVIDALWPSRSERIANLFFLFSSAAAAIAAFRLGFPIAGLFAAFMLIMEIRELLGAAPRTRRPPPPPPPERFLLDPPPRPDPAGPESGPLR
;
A
#
# COMPACT_ATOMS: atom_id res chain seq x y z
N MET A 1 8.11 4.32 -5.37
CA MET A 1 8.65 5.71 -5.53
C MET A 1 9.52 5.86 -6.78
N VAL A 2 10.55 5.04 -7.00
CA VAL A 2 11.40 5.12 -8.20
C VAL A 2 10.60 5.03 -9.49
N VAL A 3 9.64 4.11 -9.60
CA VAL A 3 8.79 3.95 -10.81
C VAL A 3 7.95 5.21 -11.05
N VAL A 4 7.35 5.78 -10.00
CA VAL A 4 6.56 7.03 -10.12
C VAL A 4 7.45 8.21 -10.50
N CYS A 5 8.66 8.29 -9.94
CA CYS A 5 9.63 9.32 -10.30
C CYS A 5 10.05 9.18 -11.77
N LEU A 6 10.32 7.95 -12.23
CA LEU A 6 10.69 7.69 -13.63
C LEU A 6 9.55 7.98 -14.62
N LEU A 7 8.31 7.64 -14.25
CA LEU A 7 7.12 7.97 -15.07
C LEU A 7 6.85 9.47 -15.14
N GLY A 8 7.26 10.24 -14.10
CA GLY A 8 7.15 11.69 -14.09
C GLY A 8 8.26 12.45 -14.82
N MET A 9 9.38 11.82 -15.11
CA MET A 9 10.52 12.46 -15.78
C MET A 9 10.16 13.17 -17.10
N PRO A 10 9.35 12.62 -18.02
CA PRO A 10 8.93 13.34 -19.21
C PRO A 10 8.07 14.56 -18.93
N ILE A 11 7.33 14.56 -17.81
CA ILE A 11 6.44 15.64 -17.38
C ILE A 11 7.26 16.80 -16.82
N VAL A 12 8.36 16.50 -16.12
CA VAL A 12 9.28 17.48 -15.54
C VAL A 12 10.21 18.10 -16.58
N ARG A 13 10.64 17.29 -17.58
CA ARG A 13 11.52 17.73 -18.66
C ARG A 13 10.73 18.42 -19.77
N ARG A 14 10.90 19.73 -19.88
CA ARG A 14 10.53 20.49 -21.08
C ARG A 14 11.79 20.85 -21.87
N PRO A 15 11.72 20.93 -23.20
CA PRO A 15 12.83 21.46 -24.00
C PRO A 15 13.18 22.89 -23.55
N ALA A 16 14.46 23.19 -23.41
CA ALA A 16 14.99 24.52 -23.07
C ALA A 16 14.66 25.04 -21.65
N VAL A 17 14.68 24.17 -20.63
CA VAL A 17 14.61 24.61 -19.21
C VAL A 17 16.02 24.84 -18.70
N GLU A 18 16.23 26.01 -18.08
CA GLU A 18 17.47 26.34 -17.39
C GLU A 18 17.78 25.33 -16.26
N PRO A 19 19.06 24.99 -16.01
CA PRO A 19 19.43 23.97 -15.01
C PRO A 19 18.87 24.24 -13.61
N LEU A 20 18.85 25.50 -13.16
CA LEU A 20 18.32 25.86 -11.85
C LEU A 20 16.80 25.67 -11.76
N GLU A 21 16.08 25.99 -12.83
CA GLU A 21 14.64 25.75 -12.92
C GLU A 21 14.33 24.25 -12.91
N LEU A 22 15.13 23.45 -13.60
CA LEU A 22 14.98 21.98 -13.59
C LEU A 22 15.16 21.41 -12.19
N ILE A 23 16.17 21.87 -11.43
CA ILE A 23 16.38 21.47 -10.04
C ILE A 23 15.15 21.82 -9.19
N GLY A 24 14.62 23.04 -9.32
CA GLY A 24 13.41 23.46 -8.60
C GLY A 24 12.19 22.59 -8.93
N ARG A 25 11.97 22.30 -10.22
CA ARG A 25 10.88 21.40 -10.66
C ARG A 25 11.05 19.99 -10.12
N LEU A 26 12.26 19.44 -10.15
CA LEU A 26 12.55 18.12 -9.58
C LEU A 26 12.29 18.09 -8.08
N ALA A 27 12.68 19.11 -7.34
CA ALA A 27 12.43 19.21 -5.91
C ALA A 27 10.91 19.21 -5.60
N ILE A 28 10.13 20.03 -6.32
CA ILE A 28 8.67 20.05 -6.19
C ILE A 28 8.08 18.67 -6.54
N TRP A 29 8.50 18.06 -7.64
CA TRP A 29 8.03 16.74 -8.05
C TRP A 29 8.29 15.67 -6.98
N VAL A 30 9.51 15.58 -6.48
CA VAL A 30 9.88 14.61 -5.43
C VAL A 30 9.06 14.84 -4.17
N THR A 31 8.89 16.10 -3.76
CA THR A 31 8.07 16.45 -2.59
C THR A 31 6.61 16.02 -2.77
N VAL A 32 6.01 16.34 -3.92
CA VAL A 32 4.63 15.94 -4.24
C VAL A 32 4.47 14.42 -4.20
N VAL A 33 5.40 13.69 -4.82
CA VAL A 33 5.36 12.21 -4.84
C VAL A 33 5.49 11.65 -3.44
N LEU A 34 6.44 12.15 -2.63
CA LEU A 34 6.63 11.70 -1.24
C LEU A 34 5.38 11.90 -0.40
N VAL A 35 4.82 13.12 -0.43
CA VAL A 35 3.60 13.45 0.32
C VAL A 35 2.42 12.59 -0.15
N SER A 36 2.27 12.41 -1.46
CA SER A 36 1.19 11.58 -2.02
C SER A 36 1.31 10.11 -1.63
N VAL A 37 2.53 9.57 -1.57
CA VAL A 37 2.77 8.21 -1.07
C VAL A 37 2.40 8.10 0.41
N VAL A 38 2.81 9.07 1.24
CA VAL A 38 2.42 9.07 2.68
C VAL A 38 0.90 9.12 2.84
N VAL A 39 0.22 9.97 2.09
CA VAL A 39 -1.25 10.05 2.09
C VAL A 39 -1.89 8.71 1.70
N HIS A 40 -1.36 8.08 0.66
CA HIS A 40 -1.82 6.78 0.20
C HIS A 40 -1.67 5.70 1.29
N GLU A 41 -0.47 5.54 1.87
CA GLU A 41 -0.20 4.59 2.95
C GLU A 41 -1.05 4.87 4.19
N LEU A 42 -1.29 6.15 4.49
CA LEU A 42 -2.16 6.55 5.59
C LEU A 42 -3.60 6.06 5.40
N GLY A 43 -4.10 6.01 4.17
CA GLY A 43 -5.40 5.44 3.86
C GLY A 43 -5.51 3.97 4.29
N HIS A 44 -4.53 3.14 3.95
CA HIS A 44 -4.46 1.75 4.38
C HIS A 44 -4.36 1.64 5.91
N ALA A 45 -3.46 2.43 6.51
CA ALA A 45 -3.19 2.42 7.93
C ALA A 45 -4.43 2.77 8.77
N LEU A 46 -5.13 3.84 8.41
CA LEU A 46 -6.32 4.30 9.13
C LEU A 46 -7.43 3.25 9.11
N LEU A 47 -7.69 2.64 7.95
CA LEU A 47 -8.75 1.64 7.86
C LEU A 47 -8.35 0.32 8.52
N ALA A 48 -7.09 -0.11 8.43
CA ALA A 48 -6.60 -1.28 9.14
C ALA A 48 -6.73 -1.11 10.66
N ARG A 49 -6.32 0.05 11.20
CA ARG A 49 -6.49 0.38 12.64
C ARG A 49 -7.96 0.39 13.05
N ARG A 50 -8.86 0.92 12.22
CA ARG A 50 -10.29 0.91 12.51
C ARG A 50 -10.86 -0.53 12.57
N PHE A 51 -10.27 -1.46 11.87
CA PHE A 51 -10.62 -2.88 11.96
C PHE A 51 -9.88 -3.64 13.06
N GLY A 52 -9.15 -2.95 13.93
CA GLY A 52 -8.47 -3.53 15.09
C GLY A 52 -7.13 -4.18 14.77
N ALA A 53 -6.43 -3.69 13.75
CA ALA A 53 -5.06 -4.12 13.46
C ALA A 53 -4.03 -3.18 14.06
N GLU A 54 -2.89 -3.73 14.47
CA GLU A 54 -1.65 -2.97 14.65
C GLU A 54 -1.03 -2.70 13.28
N VAL A 55 -0.53 -1.48 13.09
CA VAL A 55 -0.05 -1.01 11.79
C VAL A 55 1.34 -0.44 11.93
N THR A 56 2.23 -0.85 11.04
CA THR A 56 3.55 -0.27 10.84
C THR A 56 3.64 0.29 9.44
N MET A 57 4.05 1.54 9.31
CA MET A 57 4.29 2.20 8.03
C MET A 57 5.78 2.41 7.84
N GLU A 58 6.30 1.95 6.72
CA GLU A 58 7.70 2.10 6.35
C GLU A 58 7.80 2.78 4.98
N LEU A 59 8.69 3.76 4.87
CA LEU A 59 9.00 4.42 3.61
C LEU A 59 10.31 3.86 3.06
N TRP A 60 10.24 3.27 1.88
CA TRP A 60 11.40 2.71 1.19
C TRP A 60 11.69 3.50 -0.09
N ALA A 61 12.88 3.32 -0.63
CA ALA A 61 13.25 3.98 -1.90
C ALA A 61 12.28 3.70 -3.05
N LEU A 62 11.60 2.56 -3.04
CA LEU A 62 10.65 2.16 -4.09
C LEU A 62 9.19 2.59 -3.82
N GLY A 63 8.85 3.06 -2.62
CA GLY A 63 7.48 3.44 -2.25
C GLY A 63 7.24 3.41 -0.76
N GLY A 64 5.96 3.45 -0.34
CA GLY A 64 5.51 3.14 0.99
C GLY A 64 5.17 1.66 1.13
N LEU A 65 5.25 1.16 2.33
CA LEU A 65 4.80 -0.18 2.70
C LEU A 65 4.06 -0.09 4.03
N THR A 66 2.76 -0.32 3.99
CA THR A 66 1.94 -0.46 5.19
C THR A 66 1.74 -1.93 5.50
N THR A 67 2.35 -2.39 6.59
CA THR A 67 2.11 -3.73 7.14
C THR A 67 1.13 -3.65 8.29
N TRP A 68 0.27 -4.64 8.43
CA TRP A 68 -0.69 -4.70 9.51
C TRP A 68 -0.92 -6.13 9.99
N GLN A 69 -1.17 -6.27 11.29
CA GLN A 69 -1.45 -7.54 11.94
C GLN A 69 -2.71 -7.43 12.80
N PRO A 70 -3.67 -8.37 12.69
CA PRO A 70 -4.85 -8.37 13.53
C PRO A 70 -4.49 -8.68 14.98
N VAL A 71 -4.96 -7.87 15.93
CA VAL A 71 -4.63 -8.04 17.36
C VAL A 71 -5.54 -9.05 18.04
N SER A 72 -6.85 -8.97 17.80
CA SER A 72 -7.83 -9.75 18.57
C SER A 72 -8.68 -10.71 17.73
N ARG A 73 -8.95 -10.37 16.47
CA ARG A 73 -9.79 -11.19 15.56
C ARG A 73 -9.22 -11.18 14.14
N PRO A 74 -9.33 -12.29 13.40
CA PRO A 74 -8.92 -12.33 11.99
C PRO A 74 -9.70 -11.30 11.17
N ILE A 75 -8.99 -10.59 10.29
CA ILE A 75 -9.62 -9.65 9.36
C ILE A 75 -10.23 -10.45 8.20
N THR A 76 -11.53 -10.26 7.96
CA THR A 76 -12.25 -10.95 6.89
C THR A 76 -11.70 -10.60 5.51
N PRO A 77 -11.91 -11.45 4.48
CA PRO A 77 -11.47 -11.16 3.11
C PRO A 77 -12.01 -9.82 2.58
N THR A 78 -13.28 -9.49 2.86
CA THR A 78 -13.89 -8.22 2.46
C THR A 78 -13.26 -7.02 3.15
N ARG A 79 -12.90 -7.11 4.43
CA ARG A 79 -12.17 -6.05 5.13
C ARG A 79 -10.75 -5.89 4.59
N ARG A 80 -10.09 -6.99 4.21
CA ARG A 80 -8.78 -6.91 3.52
C ARG A 80 -8.87 -6.16 2.20
N ALA A 81 -9.90 -6.47 1.40
CA ALA A 81 -10.17 -5.71 0.16
C ALA A 81 -10.43 -4.23 0.42
N ALA A 82 -11.21 -3.91 1.46
CA ALA A 82 -11.48 -2.52 1.84
C ALA A 82 -10.21 -1.79 2.29
N ILE A 83 -9.35 -2.43 3.10
CA ILE A 83 -8.04 -1.86 3.49
C ILE A 83 -7.21 -1.57 2.24
N ALA A 84 -7.13 -2.53 1.31
CA ALA A 84 -6.39 -2.33 0.06
C ALA A 84 -6.95 -1.19 -0.79
N ALA A 85 -8.27 -0.99 -0.81
CA ALA A 85 -8.88 0.12 -1.55
C ALA A 85 -8.66 1.49 -0.90
N ALA A 86 -8.44 1.52 0.43
CA ALA A 86 -8.44 2.76 1.21
C ALA A 86 -7.28 3.71 0.88
N GLY A 87 -6.10 3.19 0.52
CA GLY A 87 -4.96 4.02 0.12
C GLY A 87 -5.28 4.84 -1.11
N SER A 88 -5.65 4.18 -2.18
CA SER A 88 -6.05 4.84 -3.42
C SER A 88 -7.29 5.72 -3.24
N ALA A 89 -8.27 5.30 -2.44
CA ALA A 89 -9.46 6.10 -2.16
C ALA A 89 -9.11 7.43 -1.49
N LEU A 90 -8.20 7.43 -0.50
CA LEU A 90 -7.74 8.67 0.14
C LEU A 90 -6.98 9.56 -0.85
N GLY A 91 -6.13 9.00 -1.70
CA GLY A 91 -5.48 9.72 -2.79
C GLY A 91 -6.49 10.37 -3.74
N LEU A 92 -7.51 9.62 -4.17
CA LEU A 92 -8.57 10.16 -5.04
C LEU A 92 -9.33 11.32 -4.38
N VAL A 93 -9.60 11.25 -3.07
CA VAL A 93 -10.22 12.35 -2.31
C VAL A 93 -9.32 13.58 -2.31
N VAL A 94 -8.02 13.43 -2.02
CA VAL A 94 -7.06 14.55 -2.02
C VAL A 94 -6.91 15.14 -3.42
N GLY A 95 -6.71 14.31 -4.45
CA GLY A 95 -6.61 14.78 -5.83
C GLY A 95 -7.87 15.50 -6.30
N GLY A 96 -9.05 14.97 -5.94
CA GLY A 96 -10.35 15.58 -6.24
C GLY A 96 -10.56 16.92 -5.54
N ALA A 97 -10.14 17.05 -4.28
CA ALA A 97 -10.22 18.30 -3.54
C ALA A 97 -9.26 19.38 -4.08
N VAL A 98 -8.08 18.98 -4.56
CA VAL A 98 -7.10 19.90 -5.15
C VAL A 98 -7.44 20.28 -6.59
N TYR A 99 -8.19 19.44 -7.31
CA TYR A 99 -8.53 19.65 -8.73
C TYR A 99 -9.13 21.04 -9.04
N PRO A 100 -10.17 21.54 -8.31
CA PRO A 100 -10.71 22.87 -8.59
C PRO A 100 -9.69 23.98 -8.33
N LEU A 101 -8.85 23.84 -7.30
CA LEU A 101 -7.79 24.83 -7.01
C LEU A 101 -6.77 24.89 -8.15
N TRP A 102 -6.39 23.74 -8.69
CA TRP A 102 -5.52 23.65 -9.86
C TRP A 102 -6.14 24.32 -11.09
N LYS A 103 -7.43 24.08 -11.34
CA LYS A 103 -8.16 24.74 -12.45
C LYS A 103 -8.22 26.25 -12.31
N MET A 104 -8.36 26.77 -11.08
CA MET A 104 -8.36 28.21 -10.79
C MET A 104 -6.98 28.85 -10.89
N ALA A 105 -5.91 28.09 -10.62
CA ALA A 105 -4.53 28.59 -10.70
C ALA A 105 -4.07 28.89 -12.13
N GLY A 106 -4.84 28.50 -13.16
CA GLY A 106 -4.54 28.79 -14.55
C GLY A 106 -3.41 27.91 -15.15
N PRO A 107 -2.82 28.34 -16.26
CA PRO A 107 -1.80 27.57 -16.96
C PRO A 107 -0.57 27.32 -16.08
N PRO A 108 0.16 26.19 -16.29
CA PRO A 108 1.29 25.77 -15.43
C PRO A 108 2.55 26.59 -15.73
N VAL A 109 2.49 27.90 -15.44
CA VAL A 109 3.60 28.85 -15.65
C VAL A 109 4.40 29.06 -14.36
N GLY A 110 3.76 28.92 -13.19
CA GLY A 110 4.40 29.11 -11.89
C GLY A 110 4.55 27.82 -11.09
N SER A 111 5.44 27.83 -10.11
CA SER A 111 5.71 26.68 -9.22
C SER A 111 4.46 26.16 -8.52
N VAL A 112 3.55 27.04 -8.11
CA VAL A 112 2.29 26.67 -7.43
C VAL A 112 1.36 25.91 -8.35
N SER A 113 1.12 26.41 -9.57
CA SER A 113 0.26 25.76 -10.55
C SER A 113 0.83 24.40 -10.99
N LEU A 114 2.16 24.30 -11.12
CA LEU A 114 2.85 23.03 -11.37
C LEU A 114 2.65 22.05 -10.22
N ALA A 115 2.87 22.47 -8.99
CA ALA A 115 2.70 21.63 -7.81
C ALA A 115 1.25 21.11 -7.69
N LEU A 116 0.25 21.98 -7.84
CA LEU A 116 -1.17 21.59 -7.83
C LEU A 116 -1.49 20.58 -8.93
N GLY A 117 -1.03 20.83 -10.16
CA GLY A 117 -1.22 19.91 -11.28
C GLY A 117 -0.60 18.53 -11.02
N TRP A 118 0.58 18.49 -10.43
CA TRP A 118 1.24 17.23 -10.08
C TRP A 118 0.57 16.52 -8.91
N ILE A 119 0.07 17.25 -7.90
CA ILE A 119 -0.75 16.65 -6.83
C ILE A 119 -1.99 15.98 -7.43
N VAL A 120 -2.70 16.67 -8.31
CA VAL A 120 -3.86 16.11 -9.01
C VAL A 120 -3.47 14.87 -9.80
N TRP A 121 -2.42 14.96 -10.63
CA TRP A 121 -2.02 13.86 -11.49
C TRP A 121 -1.56 12.63 -10.70
N VAL A 122 -0.72 12.82 -9.68
CA VAL A 122 -0.22 11.72 -8.85
C VAL A 122 -1.36 11.07 -8.08
N ASN A 123 -2.23 11.83 -7.45
CA ASN A 123 -3.28 11.25 -6.61
C ASN A 123 -4.44 10.66 -7.42
N LEU A 124 -4.88 11.29 -8.51
CA LEU A 124 -5.93 10.74 -9.36
C LEU A 124 -5.38 9.67 -10.31
N GLY A 125 -4.34 9.99 -11.07
CA GLY A 125 -3.78 9.07 -12.07
C GLY A 125 -3.19 7.82 -11.43
N TRP A 126 -2.32 7.99 -10.44
CA TRP A 126 -1.71 6.87 -9.72
C TRP A 126 -2.72 6.10 -8.87
N GLY A 127 -3.69 6.79 -8.25
CA GLY A 127 -4.77 6.16 -7.50
C GLY A 127 -5.60 5.22 -8.38
N LEU A 128 -5.92 5.62 -9.62
CA LEU A 128 -6.64 4.79 -10.57
C LEU A 128 -5.78 3.62 -11.08
N ILE A 129 -4.49 3.86 -11.38
CA ILE A 129 -3.55 2.81 -11.79
C ILE A 129 -3.41 1.75 -10.69
N ASN A 130 -3.35 2.17 -9.43
CA ASN A 130 -3.23 1.27 -8.29
C ASN A 130 -4.46 0.36 -8.10
N TRP A 131 -5.59 0.68 -8.70
CA TRP A 131 -6.77 -0.20 -8.72
C TRP A 131 -6.75 -1.23 -9.86
N LEU A 132 -5.75 -1.16 -10.74
CA LEU A 132 -5.60 -2.24 -11.72
C LEU A 132 -5.39 -3.58 -11.01
N PRO A 133 -6.03 -4.65 -11.49
CA PRO A 133 -5.98 -5.96 -10.87
C PRO A 133 -4.66 -6.69 -11.19
N ILE A 134 -3.57 -6.09 -10.78
CA ILE A 134 -2.20 -6.61 -10.88
C ILE A 134 -1.75 -6.94 -9.46
N ARG A 135 -1.15 -8.10 -9.24
CA ARG A 135 -0.86 -8.66 -7.91
C ARG A 135 -0.13 -7.71 -6.95
N LEU A 136 0.83 -6.91 -7.44
CA LEU A 136 1.60 -5.97 -6.64
C LEU A 136 0.90 -4.65 -6.35
N LEU A 137 -0.21 -4.36 -7.05
CA LEU A 137 -0.99 -3.15 -6.84
C LEU A 137 -2.13 -3.43 -5.85
N ASP A 138 -2.70 -2.37 -5.29
CA ASP A 138 -3.86 -2.47 -4.39
C ASP A 138 -5.02 -3.20 -5.04
N GLY A 139 -5.25 -2.97 -6.34
CA GLY A 139 -6.24 -3.66 -7.13
C GLY A 139 -6.09 -5.18 -7.08
N GLY A 140 -4.86 -5.70 -7.06
CA GLY A 140 -4.61 -7.12 -6.87
C GLY A 140 -5.09 -7.62 -5.50
N HIS A 141 -4.82 -6.87 -4.44
CA HIS A 141 -5.29 -7.18 -3.09
C HIS A 141 -6.81 -7.04 -2.94
N ILE A 142 -7.42 -6.06 -3.60
CA ILE A 142 -8.87 -5.88 -3.67
C ILE A 142 -9.50 -7.12 -4.33
N PHE A 143 -9.04 -7.47 -5.54
CA PHE A 143 -9.54 -8.62 -6.27
C PHE A 143 -9.34 -9.93 -5.50
N ARG A 144 -8.16 -10.12 -4.90
CA ARG A 144 -7.90 -11.29 -4.06
C ARG A 144 -8.89 -11.37 -2.91
N GLY A 145 -9.15 -10.29 -2.20
CA GLY A 145 -10.11 -10.25 -1.10
C GLY A 145 -11.54 -10.55 -1.54
N VAL A 146 -11.95 -10.05 -2.72
CA VAL A 146 -13.27 -10.35 -3.31
C VAL A 146 -13.38 -11.82 -3.71
N ILE A 147 -12.37 -12.37 -4.38
CA ILE A 147 -12.36 -13.77 -4.80
C ILE A 147 -12.35 -14.70 -3.57
N ASP A 148 -11.57 -14.41 -2.54
CA ASP A 148 -11.53 -15.15 -1.28
C ASP A 148 -12.89 -15.16 -0.57
N ALA A 149 -13.66 -14.08 -0.69
CA ALA A 149 -15.00 -13.98 -0.10
C ALA A 149 -16.07 -14.76 -0.89
N LEU A 150 -15.99 -14.72 -2.23
CA LEU A 150 -17.01 -15.32 -3.10
C LEU A 150 -16.75 -16.80 -3.40
N TRP A 151 -15.48 -17.20 -3.55
CA TRP A 151 -15.08 -18.57 -3.92
C TRP A 151 -13.92 -19.09 -3.07
N PRO A 152 -14.09 -19.26 -1.75
CA PRO A 152 -12.98 -19.59 -0.83
C PRO A 152 -12.23 -20.87 -1.20
N SER A 153 -12.93 -21.89 -1.71
CA SER A 153 -12.33 -23.19 -2.08
C SER A 153 -11.53 -23.16 -3.40
N ARG A 154 -11.76 -22.18 -4.27
CA ARG A 154 -11.11 -22.07 -5.58
C ARG A 154 -10.34 -20.73 -5.74
N SER A 155 -10.30 -19.94 -4.69
CA SER A 155 -9.82 -18.56 -4.72
C SER A 155 -8.41 -18.45 -5.30
N GLU A 156 -7.52 -19.34 -4.93
CA GLU A 156 -6.14 -19.33 -5.37
C GLU A 156 -6.01 -19.52 -6.89
N ARG A 157 -6.70 -20.55 -7.43
CA ARG A 157 -6.66 -20.83 -8.87
C ARG A 157 -7.28 -19.70 -9.69
N ILE A 158 -8.43 -19.17 -9.22
CA ILE A 158 -9.13 -18.08 -9.91
C ILE A 158 -8.25 -16.82 -9.89
N ALA A 159 -7.68 -16.46 -8.74
CA ALA A 159 -6.83 -15.30 -8.60
C ALA A 159 -5.58 -15.39 -9.49
N ASN A 160 -4.91 -16.52 -9.49
CA ASN A 160 -3.70 -16.73 -10.30
C ASN A 160 -3.98 -16.59 -11.80
N LEU A 161 -5.04 -17.21 -12.31
CA LEU A 161 -5.45 -17.06 -13.71
C LEU A 161 -5.83 -15.62 -14.02
N PHE A 162 -6.56 -14.97 -13.13
CA PHE A 162 -6.99 -13.60 -13.32
C PHE A 162 -5.78 -12.64 -13.39
N PHE A 163 -4.81 -12.76 -12.46
CA PHE A 163 -3.61 -11.93 -12.47
C PHE A 163 -2.74 -12.19 -13.70
N LEU A 164 -2.64 -13.43 -14.16
CA LEU A 164 -1.95 -13.76 -15.41
C LEU A 164 -2.53 -12.98 -16.59
N PHE A 165 -3.84 -13.06 -16.79
CA PHE A 165 -4.50 -12.37 -17.90
C PHE A 165 -4.47 -10.85 -17.75
N SER A 166 -4.67 -10.31 -16.54
CA SER A 166 -4.63 -8.86 -16.31
C SER A 166 -3.23 -8.27 -16.52
N SER A 167 -2.18 -8.96 -16.08
CA SER A 167 -0.80 -8.53 -16.31
C SER A 167 -0.42 -8.58 -17.79
N ALA A 168 -0.86 -9.61 -18.53
CA ALA A 168 -0.67 -9.69 -19.98
C ALA A 168 -1.40 -8.57 -20.71
N ALA A 169 -2.67 -8.33 -20.38
CA ALA A 169 -3.47 -7.26 -20.97
C ALA A 169 -2.86 -5.87 -20.67
N ALA A 170 -2.41 -5.64 -19.43
CA ALA A 170 -1.76 -4.39 -19.03
C ALA A 170 -0.45 -4.16 -19.80
N ALA A 171 0.37 -5.21 -19.97
CA ALA A 171 1.62 -5.12 -20.74
C ALA A 171 1.34 -4.74 -22.20
N ILE A 172 0.41 -5.44 -22.87
CA ILE A 172 0.03 -5.16 -24.25
C ILE A 172 -0.52 -3.73 -24.38
N ALA A 173 -1.44 -3.34 -23.49
CA ALA A 173 -2.03 -2.00 -23.52
C ALA A 173 -0.97 -0.91 -23.32
N ALA A 174 -0.07 -1.06 -22.34
CA ALA A 174 0.97 -0.09 -22.06
C ALA A 174 1.93 0.09 -23.26
N PHE A 175 2.36 -1.00 -23.90
CA PHE A 175 3.20 -0.89 -25.11
C PHE A 175 2.44 -0.24 -26.29
N ARG A 176 1.15 -0.60 -26.48
CA ARG A 176 0.32 0.00 -27.53
C ARG A 176 0.08 1.49 -27.34
N LEU A 177 -0.04 1.93 -26.09
CA LEU A 177 -0.26 3.34 -25.71
C LEU A 177 1.04 4.16 -25.63
N GLY A 178 2.20 3.56 -25.89
CA GLY A 178 3.49 4.26 -25.86
C GLY A 178 4.07 4.46 -24.46
N PHE A 179 3.70 3.63 -23.48
CA PHE A 179 4.24 3.61 -22.10
C PHE A 179 5.20 2.44 -21.87
N PRO A 180 6.40 2.41 -22.48
CA PRO A 180 7.27 1.23 -22.47
C PRO A 180 7.71 0.83 -21.07
N ILE A 181 7.95 1.78 -20.14
CA ILE A 181 8.34 1.46 -18.75
C ILE A 181 7.20 0.74 -18.03
N ALA A 182 5.97 1.20 -18.17
CA ALA A 182 4.80 0.54 -17.59
C ALA A 182 4.58 -0.85 -18.25
N GLY A 183 4.82 -0.95 -19.56
CA GLY A 183 4.76 -2.22 -20.28
C GLY A 183 5.79 -3.24 -19.79
N LEU A 184 7.04 -2.82 -19.58
CA LEU A 184 8.09 -3.67 -19.00
C LEU A 184 7.77 -4.10 -17.58
N PHE A 185 7.22 -3.20 -16.75
CA PHE A 185 6.77 -3.55 -15.40
C PHE A 185 5.64 -4.60 -15.43
N ALA A 186 4.62 -4.40 -16.25
CA ALA A 186 3.54 -5.36 -16.39
C ALA A 186 4.01 -6.71 -16.97
N ALA A 187 4.96 -6.70 -17.92
CA ALA A 187 5.58 -7.91 -18.45
C ALA A 187 6.40 -8.65 -17.37
N PHE A 188 7.12 -7.93 -16.52
CA PHE A 188 7.81 -8.53 -15.40
C PHE A 188 6.81 -9.19 -14.43
N MET A 189 5.69 -8.55 -14.12
CA MET A 189 4.62 -9.15 -13.31
C MET A 189 4.08 -10.42 -13.96
N LEU A 190 3.83 -10.39 -15.26
CA LEU A 190 3.40 -11.56 -16.03
C LEU A 190 4.38 -12.75 -15.91
N ILE A 191 5.67 -12.49 -15.99
CA ILE A 191 6.71 -13.52 -15.80
C ILE A 191 6.64 -14.10 -14.38
N MET A 192 6.44 -13.25 -13.37
CA MET A 192 6.31 -13.71 -11.97
C MET A 192 5.07 -14.58 -11.77
N GLU A 193 3.93 -14.21 -12.40
CA GLU A 193 2.71 -15.03 -12.37
C GLU A 193 2.91 -16.39 -13.05
N ILE A 194 3.57 -16.43 -14.22
CA ILE A 194 3.88 -17.68 -14.92
C ILE A 194 4.77 -18.57 -14.04
N ARG A 195 5.80 -18.00 -13.41
CA ARG A 195 6.70 -18.76 -12.50
C ARG A 195 5.95 -19.36 -11.30
N GLU A 196 5.00 -18.62 -10.74
CA GLU A 196 4.18 -19.10 -9.64
C GLU A 196 3.26 -20.25 -10.07
N LEU A 197 2.62 -20.13 -11.25
CA LEU A 197 1.77 -21.17 -11.82
C LEU A 197 2.55 -22.45 -12.14
N LEU A 198 3.79 -22.34 -12.61
CA LEU A 198 4.64 -23.49 -12.91
C LEU A 198 5.23 -24.15 -11.64
N GLY A 199 4.93 -23.64 -10.45
CA GLY A 199 5.45 -24.19 -9.20
C GLY A 199 6.94 -23.98 -8.99
N ALA A 200 7.55 -23.03 -9.71
CA ALA A 200 8.98 -22.73 -9.62
C ALA A 200 9.39 -22.08 -8.29
N ALA A 201 8.43 -21.67 -7.46
CA ALA A 201 8.68 -21.24 -6.09
C ALA A 201 8.15 -22.31 -5.13
N PRO A 202 9.00 -22.92 -4.27
CA PRO A 202 8.49 -23.71 -3.18
C PRO A 202 7.62 -22.80 -2.31
N ARG A 203 6.33 -23.15 -2.18
CA ARG A 203 5.46 -22.51 -1.20
C ARG A 203 6.07 -22.79 0.16
N THR A 204 6.82 -21.84 0.70
CA THR A 204 7.07 -21.84 2.13
C THR A 204 5.69 -21.66 2.76
N ARG A 205 5.09 -22.77 3.27
CA ARG A 205 4.00 -22.63 4.23
C ARG A 205 4.50 -21.59 5.23
N ARG A 206 3.81 -20.44 5.31
CA ARG A 206 4.09 -19.51 6.40
C ARG A 206 4.14 -20.36 7.65
N PRO A 207 5.24 -20.32 8.40
CA PRO A 207 5.24 -20.99 9.70
C PRO A 207 4.00 -20.51 10.45
N PRO A 208 3.32 -21.37 11.21
CA PRO A 208 2.22 -20.92 12.04
C PRO A 208 2.73 -19.71 12.84
N PRO A 209 1.88 -18.69 13.04
CA PRO A 209 2.26 -17.55 13.86
C PRO A 209 2.87 -18.08 15.16
N PRO A 210 3.95 -17.48 15.65
CA PRO A 210 4.51 -17.88 16.94
C PRO A 210 3.36 -17.89 17.95
N PRO A 211 3.33 -18.86 18.86
CA PRO A 211 2.35 -18.87 19.92
C PRO A 211 2.36 -17.47 20.56
N PRO A 212 1.21 -16.93 20.95
CA PRO A 212 1.17 -15.66 21.64
C PRO A 212 2.20 -15.73 22.77
N PRO A 213 2.98 -14.66 22.98
CA PRO A 213 3.94 -14.65 24.08
C PRO A 213 3.19 -15.14 25.31
N GLU A 214 3.68 -16.20 25.92
CA GLU A 214 3.17 -16.63 27.22
C GLU A 214 3.15 -15.35 28.03
N ARG A 215 1.95 -14.86 28.33
CA ARG A 215 1.85 -13.84 29.38
C ARG A 215 2.55 -14.50 30.54
N PHE A 216 3.70 -13.97 30.89
CA PHE A 216 4.23 -14.18 32.22
C PHE A 216 3.06 -13.82 33.14
N LEU A 217 2.32 -14.84 33.52
CA LEU A 217 1.50 -14.76 34.72
C LEU A 217 2.55 -14.46 35.81
N LEU A 218 2.70 -13.19 36.11
CA LEU A 218 3.35 -12.78 37.31
C LEU A 218 2.60 -13.58 38.36
N ASP A 219 3.26 -14.59 38.90
CA ASP A 219 2.74 -15.31 40.06
C ASP A 219 2.24 -14.25 41.02
N PRO A 220 0.99 -14.33 41.48
CA PRO A 220 0.51 -13.36 42.45
C PRO A 220 1.51 -13.33 43.60
N PRO A 221 1.86 -12.15 44.10
CA PRO A 221 2.84 -12.05 45.17
C PRO A 221 2.44 -13.04 46.28
N PRO A 222 3.42 -13.76 46.87
CA PRO A 222 3.14 -14.75 47.92
C PRO A 222 2.24 -14.09 48.98
N ARG A 223 1.15 -14.75 49.32
CA ARG A 223 0.26 -14.26 50.36
C ARG A 223 1.10 -14.06 51.61
N PRO A 224 0.96 -12.93 52.33
CA PRO A 224 1.61 -12.77 53.62
C PRO A 224 1.18 -13.93 54.53
N ASP A 225 2.15 -14.58 55.16
CA ASP A 225 1.90 -15.65 56.09
C ASP A 225 0.86 -15.18 57.13
N PRO A 226 -0.16 -15.99 57.43
CA PRO A 226 -1.09 -15.67 58.51
C PRO A 226 -0.27 -15.55 59.77
N ALA A 227 -0.39 -14.39 60.43
CA ALA A 227 0.30 -14.08 61.67
C ALA A 227 0.20 -15.29 62.62
N GLY A 228 1.38 -15.80 63.00
CA GLY A 228 1.48 -16.86 64.00
C GLY A 228 0.79 -16.46 65.30
N PRO A 229 0.41 -17.42 66.16
CA PRO A 229 -0.36 -17.15 67.35
C PRO A 229 0.38 -16.19 68.28
N GLU A 230 -0.30 -15.11 68.62
CA GLU A 230 0.15 -14.17 69.61
C GLU A 230 0.44 -14.96 70.94
N SER A 231 1.72 -14.98 71.35
CA SER A 231 2.12 -15.42 72.64
C SER A 231 1.58 -14.45 73.68
N GLY A 232 0.55 -14.88 74.39
CA GLY A 232 -0.04 -14.15 75.50
C GLY A 232 0.96 -13.85 76.63
N PRO A 233 0.67 -12.88 77.48
CA PRO A 233 1.58 -12.37 78.46
C PRO A 233 1.82 -13.39 79.56
N LEU A 234 3.09 -13.71 79.80
CA LEU A 234 3.51 -14.37 81.05
C LEU A 234 3.50 -13.34 82.21
N ARG A 235 2.86 -13.76 83.24
CA ARG A 235 2.89 -13.07 84.57
C ARG A 235 4.30 -13.03 85.15
#